data_827ef2f4d517e81041b141d1fb171741
#
_entry.id   827ef2f4d517e81041b141d1fb171741
#
_cell.length_a   1.000
_cell.length_b   1.000
_cell.length_c   1.000
_cell.angle_alpha   90.00
_cell.angle_beta   90.00
_cell.angle_gamma   90.00
#
_symmetry.space_group_name_H-M   'P 1'
#
loop_
_entity.id
_entity.type
_entity.pdbx_description
1 polymer ?
#
loop_
_entity_poly.entity_id
_entity_poly.type
_entity_poly.pdbx_seq_one_letter_code
_entity_poly.pdbx_strand_id
1 'polypeptide(L)'
;MVDSSFNSDYYEDDENKKSLLGKFKLIFGASSLVFSVIIFFSLLSYFFTGFDDQSLINSGISFSTFGEEAKNWLGVLGAFIAHYFIYVLFGISSFILVPLLITTAFKFLFGFKILPFTKTFVFSVLSLIHI
;
A
#
# COMPACT_ATOMS: atom_id res chain seq x y z
N MET A 1 -44.93 20.87 -21.51
CA MET A 1 -44.08 21.73 -20.67
C MET A 1 -43.25 20.81 -19.82
N VAL A 2 -42.00 20.53 -20.30
CA VAL A 2 -41.07 19.62 -19.58
C VAL A 2 -40.57 20.38 -18.38
N ASP A 3 -40.73 19.81 -17.19
CA ASP A 3 -40.39 20.43 -15.91
C ASP A 3 -38.87 20.67 -15.84
N SER A 4 -38.47 21.94 -15.91
CA SER A 4 -37.05 22.35 -15.88
C SER A 4 -36.36 22.04 -14.54
N SER A 5 -37.11 21.85 -13.48
CA SER A 5 -36.59 21.49 -12.15
C SER A 5 -36.13 20.06 -12.05
N PHE A 6 -36.81 19.12 -12.71
CA PHE A 6 -36.40 17.70 -12.76
C PHE A 6 -35.05 17.50 -13.47
N ASN A 7 -34.80 18.32 -14.48
CA ASN A 7 -33.57 18.22 -15.25
C ASN A 7 -32.34 18.82 -14.50
N SER A 8 -32.55 19.87 -13.69
CA SER A 8 -31.47 20.47 -12.88
C SER A 8 -31.00 19.56 -11.75
N ASP A 9 -31.90 18.91 -11.05
CA ASP A 9 -31.58 18.00 -9.95
C ASP A 9 -30.80 16.75 -10.45
N TYR A 10 -31.14 16.26 -11.65
CA TYR A 10 -30.44 15.13 -12.26
C TYR A 10 -28.98 15.47 -12.64
N TYR A 11 -28.74 16.67 -13.16
CA TYR A 11 -27.39 17.11 -13.51
C TYR A 11 -26.55 17.43 -12.26
N GLU A 12 -27.13 17.95 -11.22
CA GLU A 12 -26.45 18.27 -9.95
C GLU A 12 -26.02 16.99 -9.23
N ASP A 13 -26.83 15.94 -9.23
CA ASP A 13 -26.48 14.62 -8.68
C ASP A 13 -25.35 13.96 -9.46
N ASP A 14 -25.33 14.08 -10.77
CA ASP A 14 -24.26 13.50 -11.61
C ASP A 14 -22.91 14.22 -11.42
N GLU A 15 -22.92 15.54 -11.25
CA GLU A 15 -21.71 16.31 -10.96
C GLU A 15 -21.16 16.02 -9.57
N ASN A 16 -22.03 15.93 -8.57
CA ASN A 16 -21.65 15.55 -7.22
C ASN A 16 -21.03 14.14 -7.17
N LYS A 17 -21.61 13.20 -7.88
CA LYS A 17 -21.11 11.83 -7.97
C LYS A 17 -19.74 11.75 -8.65
N LYS A 18 -19.52 12.52 -9.72
CA LYS A 18 -18.20 12.61 -10.38
C LYS A 18 -17.14 13.24 -9.48
N SER A 19 -17.51 14.29 -8.74
CA SER A 19 -16.64 14.95 -7.77
C SER A 19 -16.22 14.01 -6.63
N LEU A 20 -17.17 13.27 -6.06
CA LEU A 20 -16.91 12.27 -5.03
C LEU A 20 -15.98 11.16 -5.53
N LEU A 21 -16.26 10.61 -6.71
CA LEU A 21 -15.41 9.59 -7.32
C LEU A 21 -13.98 10.10 -7.57
N GLY A 22 -13.83 11.36 -7.97
CA GLY A 22 -12.52 12.01 -8.13
C GLY A 22 -11.75 12.07 -6.80
N LYS A 23 -12.42 12.49 -5.72
CA LYS A 23 -11.84 12.55 -4.38
C LYS A 23 -11.42 11.16 -3.87
N PHE A 24 -12.26 10.14 -4.06
CA PHE A 24 -11.91 8.76 -3.70
C PHE A 24 -10.70 8.25 -4.46
N LYS A 25 -10.59 8.50 -5.75
CA LYS A 25 -9.42 8.12 -6.56
C LYS A 25 -8.15 8.79 -6.07
N LEU A 26 -8.23 10.08 -5.75
CA LEU A 26 -7.09 10.82 -5.23
C LEU A 26 -6.62 10.28 -3.88
N ILE A 27 -7.54 10.09 -2.93
CA ILE A 27 -7.22 9.56 -1.60
C ILE A 27 -6.63 8.15 -1.70
N PHE A 28 -7.25 7.28 -2.49
CA PHE A 28 -6.79 5.90 -2.66
C PHE A 28 -5.42 5.84 -3.35
N GLY A 29 -5.19 6.64 -4.37
CA GLY A 29 -3.90 6.73 -5.05
C GLY A 29 -2.80 7.28 -4.14
N ALA A 30 -3.08 8.34 -3.39
CA ALA A 30 -2.14 8.94 -2.45
C ALA A 30 -1.79 7.97 -1.30
N SER A 31 -2.78 7.31 -0.71
CA SER A 31 -2.56 6.31 0.33
C SER A 31 -1.73 5.12 -0.18
N SER A 32 -2.02 4.63 -1.38
CA SER A 32 -1.25 3.55 -2.00
C SER A 32 0.23 3.92 -2.20
N LEU A 33 0.51 5.17 -2.57
CA LEU A 33 1.88 5.66 -2.71
C LEU A 33 2.61 5.69 -1.36
N VAL A 34 1.96 6.23 -0.33
CA VAL A 34 2.53 6.29 1.04
C VAL A 34 2.80 4.87 1.57
N PHE A 35 1.85 3.97 1.43
CA PHE A 35 2.05 2.56 1.83
C PHE A 35 3.19 1.89 1.08
N SER A 36 3.34 2.16 -0.22
CA SER A 36 4.45 1.63 -1.01
C SER A 36 5.81 2.07 -0.45
N VAL A 37 5.95 3.34 -0.09
CA VAL A 37 7.18 3.89 0.48
C VAL A 37 7.47 3.27 1.85
N ILE A 38 6.46 3.17 2.71
CA ILE A 38 6.58 2.56 4.04
C ILE A 38 7.02 1.10 3.91
N ILE A 39 6.34 0.31 3.08
CA ILE A 39 6.68 -1.10 2.87
C ILE A 39 8.09 -1.23 2.30
N PHE A 40 8.44 -0.42 1.29
CA PHE A 40 9.78 -0.46 0.69
C PHE A 40 10.89 -0.26 1.71
N PHE A 41 10.82 0.81 2.51
CA PHE A 41 11.84 1.08 3.52
C PHE A 41 11.84 0.06 4.66
N SER A 42 10.68 -0.44 5.08
CA SER A 42 10.59 -1.53 6.06
C SER A 42 11.30 -2.79 5.59
N LEU A 43 10.99 -3.24 4.36
CA LEU A 43 11.58 -4.44 3.78
C LEU A 43 13.07 -4.27 3.50
N LEU A 44 13.48 -3.10 3.01
CA LEU A 44 14.89 -2.80 2.75
C LEU A 44 15.70 -2.81 4.04
N SER A 45 15.21 -2.16 5.09
CA SER A 45 15.86 -2.14 6.39
C SER A 45 16.01 -3.54 6.99
N TYR A 46 15.07 -4.44 6.73
CA TYR A 46 15.11 -5.80 7.25
C TYR A 46 16.36 -6.59 6.83
N PHE A 47 16.94 -6.30 5.67
CA PHE A 47 18.19 -6.94 5.25
C PHE A 47 19.35 -6.62 6.19
N PHE A 48 19.31 -5.47 6.83
CA PHE A 48 20.37 -5.00 7.71
C PHE A 48 20.08 -5.27 9.18
N THR A 49 18.81 -5.29 9.58
CA THR A 49 18.37 -5.31 10.97
C THR A 49 17.52 -6.52 11.34
N GLY A 50 17.19 -7.38 10.36
CA GLY A 50 16.19 -8.43 10.53
C GLY A 50 16.48 -9.42 11.65
N PHE A 51 17.74 -9.80 11.87
CA PHE A 51 18.10 -10.72 12.96
C PHE A 51 17.85 -10.12 14.35
N ASP A 52 18.22 -8.86 14.52
CA ASP A 52 18.05 -8.15 15.79
C ASP A 52 16.57 -7.87 16.05
N ASP A 53 15.86 -7.34 15.04
CA ASP A 53 14.43 -7.02 15.13
C ASP A 53 13.56 -8.27 15.32
N GLN A 54 13.94 -9.40 14.70
CA GLN A 54 13.22 -10.67 14.84
C GLN A 54 13.33 -11.23 16.27
N SER A 55 14.49 -11.15 16.88
CA SER A 55 14.69 -11.56 18.28
C SER A 55 13.83 -10.74 19.22
N LEU A 56 13.73 -9.45 18.94
CA LEU A 56 12.92 -8.49 19.68
C LEU A 56 11.41 -8.82 19.58
N ILE A 57 10.92 -9.07 18.38
CA ILE A 57 9.52 -9.42 18.14
C ILE A 57 9.16 -10.75 18.80
N ASN A 58 10.05 -11.75 18.71
CA ASN A 58 9.83 -13.07 19.31
C ASN A 58 9.89 -13.05 20.86
N SER A 59 10.59 -12.08 21.46
CA SER A 59 10.61 -11.90 22.93
C SER A 59 9.31 -11.33 23.51
N GLY A 60 8.31 -11.07 22.67
CA GLY A 60 6.98 -10.63 23.09
C GLY A 60 6.91 -9.14 23.44
N ILE A 61 7.79 -8.32 22.87
CA ILE A 61 7.70 -6.86 23.03
C ILE A 61 6.36 -6.41 22.50
N SER A 62 5.54 -5.94 23.42
CA SER A 62 4.22 -5.40 23.13
C SER A 62 4.37 -4.10 22.33
N PHE A 63 3.43 -3.87 21.43
CA PHE A 63 3.32 -2.62 20.65
C PHE A 63 3.35 -1.35 21.55
N SER A 64 3.17 -1.50 22.85
CA SER A 64 3.19 -0.41 23.84
C SER A 64 4.59 -0.02 24.32
N THR A 65 5.61 -0.85 24.09
CA THR A 65 7.02 -0.54 24.43
C THR A 65 7.74 0.07 23.23
N PHE A 66 7.03 0.92 22.52
CA PHE A 66 7.47 1.56 21.31
C PHE A 66 8.67 2.47 21.55
N GLY A 67 9.73 2.24 20.87
CA GLY A 67 10.56 3.32 20.40
C GLY A 67 12.05 3.15 20.50
N GLU A 68 12.65 2.42 21.45
CA GLU A 68 14.10 2.52 21.66
C GLU A 68 14.92 1.29 21.21
N GLU A 69 14.28 0.15 20.93
CA GLU A 69 15.04 -1.08 20.73
C GLU A 69 15.02 -1.62 19.28
N ALA A 70 14.01 -1.26 18.46
CA ALA A 70 13.97 -1.74 17.07
C ALA A 70 14.98 -0.99 16.20
N LYS A 71 15.85 -1.72 15.52
CA LYS A 71 16.87 -1.17 14.62
C LYS A 71 16.37 -0.88 13.23
N ASN A 72 15.11 -1.28 12.90
CA ASN A 72 14.50 -0.95 11.63
C ASN A 72 14.41 0.57 11.44
N TRP A 73 14.67 1.05 10.24
CA TRP A 73 14.67 2.49 9.91
C TRP A 73 13.34 3.18 10.19
N LEU A 74 12.24 2.44 10.19
CA LEU A 74 10.90 2.90 10.57
C LEU A 74 10.52 2.47 12.00
N GLY A 75 11.51 2.15 12.83
CA GLY A 75 11.30 1.71 14.19
C GLY A 75 10.52 0.40 14.30
N VAL A 76 9.82 0.22 15.41
CA VAL A 76 9.04 -1.00 15.69
C VAL A 76 7.99 -1.28 14.62
N LEU A 77 7.31 -0.26 14.10
CA LEU A 77 6.31 -0.43 13.06
C LEU A 77 6.92 -1.02 11.78
N GLY A 78 8.08 -0.52 11.36
CA GLY A 78 8.82 -1.06 10.23
C GLY A 78 9.30 -2.50 10.46
N ALA A 79 9.78 -2.80 11.67
CA ALA A 79 10.19 -4.14 12.06
C ALA A 79 9.01 -5.14 11.98
N PHE A 80 7.83 -4.78 12.49
CA PHE A 80 6.62 -5.61 12.40
C PHE A 80 6.16 -5.82 10.96
N ILE A 81 6.11 -4.77 10.15
CA ILE A 81 5.73 -4.89 8.73
C ILE A 81 6.70 -5.83 8.02
N ALA A 82 7.99 -5.62 8.17
CA ALA A 82 9.01 -6.44 7.53
C ALA A 82 8.97 -7.89 8.02
N HIS A 83 8.88 -8.11 9.33
CA HIS A 83 8.75 -9.45 9.91
C HIS A 83 7.53 -10.18 9.34
N TYR A 84 6.37 -9.53 9.31
CA TYR A 84 5.14 -10.16 8.83
C TYR A 84 5.24 -10.51 7.35
N PHE A 85 5.68 -9.61 6.51
CA PHE A 85 5.77 -9.84 5.06
C PHE A 85 6.90 -10.78 4.67
N ILE A 86 8.09 -10.64 5.26
CA ILE A 86 9.26 -11.46 4.88
C ILE A 86 9.27 -12.78 5.65
N TYR A 87 9.11 -12.75 6.97
CA TYR A 87 9.28 -13.95 7.79
C TYR A 87 8.03 -14.85 7.80
N VAL A 88 6.83 -14.24 7.91
CA VAL A 88 5.58 -15.01 8.08
C VAL A 88 4.93 -15.35 6.75
N LEU A 89 4.87 -14.41 5.77
CA LEU A 89 4.05 -14.59 4.58
C LEU A 89 4.84 -15.05 3.35
N PHE A 90 5.62 -14.17 2.75
CA PHE A 90 6.09 -14.32 1.36
C PHE A 90 7.60 -14.36 1.20
N GLY A 91 8.36 -14.20 2.27
CA GLY A 91 9.82 -14.10 2.15
C GLY A 91 10.26 -12.91 1.32
N ILE A 92 11.34 -13.08 0.58
CA ILE A 92 11.91 -12.03 -0.29
C ILE A 92 10.95 -11.58 -1.40
N SER A 93 9.98 -12.42 -1.78
CA SER A 93 8.95 -12.05 -2.78
C SER A 93 8.08 -10.90 -2.34
N SER A 94 8.05 -10.56 -1.05
CA SER A 94 7.31 -9.40 -0.54
C SER A 94 7.68 -8.09 -1.24
N PHE A 95 8.89 -7.98 -1.77
CA PHE A 95 9.32 -6.81 -2.54
C PHE A 95 8.48 -6.54 -3.79
N ILE A 96 7.81 -7.55 -4.35
CA ILE A 96 6.94 -7.38 -5.50
C ILE A 96 5.69 -6.55 -5.18
N LEU A 97 5.33 -6.42 -3.91
CA LEU A 97 4.22 -5.56 -3.48
C LEU A 97 4.50 -4.08 -3.73
N VAL A 98 5.77 -3.68 -3.67
CA VAL A 98 6.18 -2.28 -3.88
C VAL A 98 5.82 -1.79 -5.29
N PRO A 99 6.29 -2.41 -6.39
CA PRO A 99 5.91 -1.98 -7.73
C PRO A 99 4.41 -2.13 -8.00
N LEU A 100 3.73 -3.11 -7.37
CA LEU A 100 2.29 -3.25 -7.47
C LEU A 100 1.56 -2.04 -6.88
N LEU A 101 1.95 -1.59 -5.70
CA LEU A 101 1.38 -0.41 -5.04
C LEU A 101 1.71 0.87 -5.79
N ILE A 102 2.94 1.01 -6.29
CA ILE A 102 3.35 2.16 -7.11
C ILE A 102 2.50 2.26 -8.38
N THR A 103 2.37 1.16 -9.13
CA THR A 103 1.56 1.16 -10.36
C THR A 103 0.09 1.45 -10.08
N THR A 104 -0.42 0.98 -8.96
CA THR A 104 -1.78 1.29 -8.49
C THR A 104 -1.92 2.78 -8.19
N ALA A 105 -0.97 3.36 -7.44
CA ALA A 105 -0.97 4.78 -7.12
C ALA A 105 -0.97 5.66 -8.38
N PHE A 106 -0.07 5.40 -9.31
CA PHE A 106 0.02 6.17 -10.56
C PHE A 106 -1.23 6.05 -11.42
N LYS A 107 -1.84 4.87 -11.48
CA LYS A 107 -3.10 4.68 -12.19
C LYS A 107 -4.23 5.53 -11.62
N PHE A 108 -4.34 5.61 -10.29
CA PHE A 108 -5.41 6.35 -9.63
C PHE A 108 -5.16 7.86 -9.56
N LEU A 109 -3.89 8.29 -9.38
CA LEU A 109 -3.54 9.71 -9.28
C LEU A 109 -3.52 10.42 -10.64
N PHE A 110 -2.89 9.79 -11.63
CA PHE A 110 -2.58 10.44 -12.91
C PHE A 110 -3.34 9.83 -14.08
N GLY A 111 -4.04 8.71 -13.88
CA GLY A 111 -4.67 7.98 -14.98
C GLY A 111 -3.66 7.28 -15.91
N PHE A 112 -2.37 7.37 -15.64
CA PHE A 112 -1.33 6.72 -16.44
C PHE A 112 -1.30 5.22 -16.20
N LYS A 113 -1.18 4.46 -17.29
CA LYS A 113 -0.92 3.02 -17.25
C LYS A 113 0.58 2.81 -17.46
N ILE A 114 1.38 2.95 -16.40
CA ILE A 114 2.83 2.68 -16.46
C ILE A 114 3.07 1.24 -16.87
N LEU A 115 2.32 0.32 -16.27
CA LEU A 115 2.30 -1.10 -16.63
C LEU A 115 0.85 -1.55 -16.75
N PRO A 116 0.54 -2.54 -17.61
CA PRO A 116 -0.81 -3.09 -17.66
C PRO A 116 -1.12 -3.73 -16.31
N PHE A 117 -1.97 -3.06 -15.53
CA PHE A 117 -2.30 -3.43 -14.14
C PHE A 117 -2.59 -4.92 -13.98
N THR A 118 -3.36 -5.50 -14.92
CA THR A 118 -3.71 -6.91 -14.90
C THR A 118 -2.47 -7.81 -15.01
N LYS A 119 -1.53 -7.48 -15.90
CA LYS A 119 -0.29 -8.25 -16.04
C LYS A 119 0.59 -8.11 -14.79
N THR A 120 0.76 -6.89 -14.29
CA THR A 120 1.53 -6.64 -13.06
C THR A 120 0.94 -7.38 -11.88
N PHE A 121 -0.39 -7.34 -11.72
CA PHE A 121 -1.09 -8.06 -10.66
C PHE A 121 -0.88 -9.58 -10.77
N VAL A 122 -1.11 -10.15 -11.97
CA VAL A 122 -0.93 -11.60 -12.20
C VAL A 122 0.52 -12.02 -11.94
N PHE A 123 1.51 -11.30 -12.46
CA PHE A 123 2.91 -11.60 -12.19
C PHE A 123 3.28 -11.46 -10.71
N SER A 124 2.71 -10.48 -10.02
CA SER A 124 2.92 -10.31 -8.57
C SER A 124 2.37 -11.50 -7.80
N VAL A 125 1.13 -11.91 -8.09
CA VAL A 125 0.50 -13.07 -7.45
C VAL A 125 1.25 -14.36 -7.75
N LEU A 126 1.64 -14.59 -9.01
CA LEU A 126 2.45 -15.75 -9.38
C LEU A 126 3.80 -15.78 -8.69
N SER A 127 4.46 -14.63 -8.57
CA SER A 127 5.73 -14.51 -7.85
C SER A 127 5.60 -14.81 -6.36
N LEU A 128 4.49 -14.37 -5.73
CA LEU A 128 4.21 -14.67 -4.33
C LEU A 128 3.92 -16.16 -4.06
N ILE A 129 3.34 -16.85 -5.04
CA ILE A 129 2.99 -18.28 -4.90
C ILE A 129 4.18 -19.19 -5.26
N HIS A 130 5.11 -18.72 -6.09
CA HIS A 130 6.19 -19.56 -6.64
C HIS A 130 7.35 -19.81 -5.65
N ILE A 131 7.31 -19.23 -4.46
CA ILE A 131 8.26 -19.51 -3.38
C ILE A 131 7.66 -20.44 -2.34
#